data_0087e98399ffdd8759844c3cb39eae40
#
_entry.id   0087e98399ffdd8759844c3cb39eae40
#
_cell.length_a   1.000
_cell.length_b   1.000
_cell.length_c   1.000
_cell.angle_alpha   90.00
_cell.angle_beta   90.00
_cell.angle_gamma   90.00
#
_symmetry.space_group_name_H-M   'P 1'
#
loop_
_entity.id
_entity.type
_entity.pdbx_description
1 polymer ?
#
loop_
_entity_poly.entity_id
_entity_poly.type
_entity_poly.pdbx_seq_one_letter_code
_entity_poly.pdbx_strand_id
1 'polypeptide(L)'
;INTDLKKLDTSFIQKIHTCFGNKGIVAVAFWLGSFFAEQIRSHQQSYPFLEIVGEPGAGKTTLIEFLWKLAGRTGYEGFDPSKSTLSGRSRNMAQIGNLPIVLMEGDRDEGSHAKKFDFDELKSLYNGRSPRAIGIKNSGNETYEPPFRGTVVIAQNAEVNASDAVLERIIH
;
A
#
# COMPACT_ATOMS: atom_id res chain seq x y z
N ILE A 1 0.16 -24.44 6.23
CA ILE A 1 0.42 -23.99 4.84
C ILE A 1 0.31 -25.22 3.96
N ASN A 2 -0.58 -25.19 2.96
CA ASN A 2 -0.70 -26.31 2.02
C ASN A 2 0.39 -26.14 0.95
N THR A 3 1.34 -27.07 0.92
CA THR A 3 2.47 -27.09 -0.04
C THR A 3 2.20 -27.99 -1.25
N ASP A 4 1.03 -28.60 -1.33
CA ASP A 4 0.65 -29.45 -2.46
C ASP A 4 0.23 -28.61 -3.65
N LEU A 5 1.17 -28.35 -4.57
CA LEU A 5 0.93 -27.56 -5.78
C LEU A 5 -0.16 -28.14 -6.69
N LYS A 6 -0.48 -29.45 -6.58
CA LYS A 6 -1.57 -30.08 -7.36
C LYS A 6 -2.95 -29.64 -6.89
N LYS A 7 -3.03 -29.08 -5.68
CA LYS A 7 -4.28 -28.53 -5.11
C LYS A 7 -4.38 -27.00 -5.22
N LEU A 8 -3.41 -26.36 -5.86
CA LEU A 8 -3.45 -24.93 -6.08
C LEU A 8 -4.52 -24.59 -7.12
N ASP A 9 -5.60 -23.99 -6.68
CA ASP A 9 -6.62 -23.44 -7.57
C ASP A 9 -6.18 -22.06 -8.07
N THR A 10 -5.85 -21.98 -9.34
CA THR A 10 -5.48 -20.73 -10.02
C THR A 10 -6.64 -20.13 -10.83
N SER A 11 -7.84 -20.73 -10.79
CA SER A 11 -9.01 -20.27 -11.54
C SER A 11 -9.44 -18.84 -11.18
N PHE A 12 -9.05 -18.37 -9.99
CA PHE A 12 -9.30 -16.99 -9.57
C PHE A 12 -8.64 -15.96 -10.49
N ILE A 13 -7.50 -16.26 -11.12
CA ILE A 13 -6.79 -15.36 -12.03
C ILE A 13 -7.68 -15.01 -13.21
N GLN A 14 -8.35 -16.03 -13.80
CA GLN A 14 -9.29 -15.80 -14.89
C GLN A 14 -10.50 -14.98 -14.45
N LYS A 15 -11.01 -15.20 -13.24
CA LYS A 15 -12.11 -14.41 -12.68
C LYS A 15 -11.71 -12.95 -12.48
N ILE A 16 -10.52 -12.71 -11.94
CA ILE A 16 -9.96 -11.36 -11.79
C ILE A 16 -9.83 -10.67 -13.15
N HIS A 17 -9.29 -11.39 -14.15
CA HIS A 17 -9.19 -10.85 -15.51
C HIS A 17 -10.56 -10.51 -16.09
N THR A 18 -11.56 -11.35 -15.90
CA THR A 18 -12.94 -11.11 -16.37
C THR A 18 -13.55 -9.87 -15.72
N CYS A 19 -13.32 -9.65 -14.41
CA CYS A 19 -13.91 -8.53 -13.68
C CYS A 19 -13.15 -7.21 -13.84
N PHE A 20 -11.82 -7.26 -13.87
CA PHE A 20 -10.95 -6.07 -13.79
C PHE A 20 -9.96 -5.95 -14.96
N GLY A 21 -9.99 -6.88 -15.92
CA GLY A 21 -9.08 -6.87 -17.05
C GLY A 21 -7.61 -7.02 -16.66
N ASN A 22 -6.72 -6.51 -17.51
CA ASN A 22 -5.28 -6.54 -17.28
C ASN A 22 -4.86 -5.77 -16.02
N LYS A 23 -5.56 -4.70 -15.67
CA LYS A 23 -5.28 -3.92 -14.44
C LYS A 23 -5.46 -4.77 -13.18
N GLY A 24 -6.48 -5.65 -13.16
CA GLY A 24 -6.65 -6.61 -12.06
C GLY A 24 -5.50 -7.61 -11.94
N ILE A 25 -4.96 -8.06 -13.08
CA ILE A 25 -3.78 -8.95 -13.08
C ILE A 25 -2.54 -8.24 -12.55
N VAL A 26 -2.33 -6.98 -12.94
CA VAL A 26 -1.23 -6.14 -12.42
C VAL A 26 -1.37 -5.98 -10.90
N ALA A 27 -2.57 -5.73 -10.39
CA ALA A 27 -2.82 -5.62 -8.96
C ALA A 27 -2.48 -6.92 -8.20
N VAL A 28 -2.86 -8.09 -8.74
CA VAL A 28 -2.50 -9.40 -8.18
C VAL A 28 -0.98 -9.60 -8.18
N ALA A 29 -0.32 -9.31 -9.30
CA ALA A 29 1.14 -9.45 -9.43
C ALA A 29 1.88 -8.54 -8.45
N PHE A 30 1.46 -7.27 -8.35
CA PHE A 30 2.00 -6.32 -7.37
C PHE A 30 1.84 -6.85 -5.94
N TRP A 31 0.63 -7.35 -5.62
CA TRP A 31 0.32 -7.85 -4.28
C TRP A 31 1.19 -9.04 -3.89
N LEU A 32 1.36 -10.00 -4.80
CA LEU A 32 2.23 -11.15 -4.57
C LEU A 32 3.70 -10.73 -4.47
N GLY A 33 4.14 -9.81 -5.33
CA GLY A 33 5.49 -9.23 -5.27
C GLY A 33 5.76 -8.49 -3.97
N SER A 34 4.73 -7.89 -3.36
CA SER A 34 4.87 -7.12 -2.12
C SER A 34 5.41 -7.96 -0.95
N PHE A 35 5.13 -9.27 -0.92
CA PHE A 35 5.67 -10.16 0.11
C PHE A 35 7.19 -10.29 0.05
N PHE A 36 7.77 -9.96 -1.09
CA PHE A 36 9.20 -10.00 -1.35
C PHE A 36 9.80 -8.60 -1.56
N ALA A 37 9.10 -7.56 -1.12
CA ALA A 37 9.50 -6.18 -1.37
C ALA A 37 10.88 -5.83 -0.83
N GLU A 38 11.26 -6.38 0.32
CA GLU A 38 12.58 -6.19 0.93
C GLU A 38 13.68 -6.83 0.06
N GLN A 39 13.46 -8.06 -0.40
CA GLN A 39 14.37 -8.76 -1.31
C GLN A 39 14.47 -8.05 -2.66
N ILE A 40 13.36 -7.60 -3.20
CA ILE A 40 13.34 -6.85 -4.47
C ILE A 40 14.12 -5.55 -4.32
N ARG A 41 13.92 -4.80 -3.22
CA ARG A 41 14.68 -3.57 -2.93
C ARG A 41 16.17 -3.82 -2.74
N SER A 42 16.57 -4.99 -2.22
CA SER A 42 18.01 -5.32 -2.10
C SER A 42 18.70 -5.44 -3.46
N HIS A 43 17.96 -5.73 -4.52
CA HIS A 43 18.48 -5.84 -5.89
C HIS A 43 18.34 -4.55 -6.69
N GLN A 44 17.15 -3.93 -6.68
CA GLN A 44 16.87 -2.75 -7.53
C GLN A 44 16.69 -1.44 -6.73
N GLN A 45 16.87 -1.49 -5.41
CA GLN A 45 16.84 -0.35 -4.47
C GLN A 45 15.48 0.36 -4.34
N SER A 46 14.44 -0.20 -4.95
CA SER A 46 13.11 0.41 -4.96
C SER A 46 11.98 -0.63 -5.07
N TYR A 47 10.77 -0.21 -4.70
CA TYR A 47 9.54 -0.92 -5.00
C TYR A 47 8.44 0.11 -5.28
N PRO A 48 7.74 0.02 -6.42
CA PRO A 48 6.74 1.02 -6.80
C PRO A 48 5.54 1.03 -5.85
N PHE A 49 4.74 2.08 -5.93
CA PHE A 49 3.41 2.15 -5.35
C PHE A 49 2.38 1.64 -6.36
N LEU A 50 1.28 1.10 -5.88
CA LEU A 50 0.14 0.76 -6.72
C LEU A 50 -1.00 1.72 -6.45
N GLU A 51 -1.58 2.28 -7.49
CA GLU A 51 -2.80 3.06 -7.40
C GLU A 51 -3.98 2.27 -7.98
N ILE A 52 -5.08 2.22 -7.23
CA ILE A 52 -6.36 1.62 -7.64
C ILE A 52 -7.39 2.75 -7.68
N VAL A 53 -7.66 3.25 -8.88
CA VAL A 53 -8.60 4.33 -9.12
C VAL A 53 -9.88 3.79 -9.73
N GLY A 54 -11.00 4.38 -9.36
CA GLY A 54 -12.29 4.08 -9.97
C GLY A 54 -13.41 4.79 -9.22
N GLU A 55 -14.53 4.98 -9.88
CA GLU A 55 -15.72 5.58 -9.27
C GLU A 55 -16.23 4.79 -8.06
N PRO A 56 -17.03 5.41 -7.19
CA PRO A 56 -17.75 4.69 -6.14
C PRO A 56 -18.52 3.51 -6.72
N GLY A 57 -18.42 2.34 -6.09
CA GLY A 57 -19.07 1.12 -6.58
C GLY A 57 -18.30 0.34 -7.67
N ALA A 58 -17.15 0.82 -8.14
CA ALA A 58 -16.33 0.12 -9.17
C ALA A 58 -15.65 -1.17 -8.68
N GLY A 59 -15.87 -1.59 -7.43
CA GLY A 59 -15.34 -2.84 -6.89
C GLY A 59 -13.94 -2.75 -6.29
N LYS A 60 -13.40 -1.55 -6.04
CA LYS A 60 -12.07 -1.35 -5.43
C LYS A 60 -11.92 -2.10 -4.11
N THR A 61 -12.86 -1.89 -3.19
CA THR A 61 -12.87 -2.55 -1.87
C THR A 61 -12.97 -4.07 -2.03
N THR A 62 -13.82 -4.56 -2.92
CA THR A 62 -13.97 -6.00 -3.21
C THR A 62 -12.66 -6.60 -3.70
N LEU A 63 -11.94 -5.91 -4.60
CA LEU A 63 -10.63 -6.35 -5.07
C LEU A 63 -9.62 -6.40 -3.92
N ILE A 64 -9.54 -5.36 -3.10
CA ILE A 64 -8.61 -5.27 -1.96
C ILE A 64 -8.91 -6.36 -0.92
N GLU A 65 -10.17 -6.58 -0.57
CA GLU A 65 -10.56 -7.67 0.33
C GLU A 65 -10.17 -9.04 -0.21
N PHE A 66 -10.35 -9.26 -1.51
CA PHE A 66 -9.92 -10.49 -2.16
C PHE A 66 -8.40 -10.67 -2.07
N LEU A 67 -7.63 -9.62 -2.36
CA LEU A 67 -6.17 -9.64 -2.26
C LEU A 67 -5.70 -9.92 -0.82
N TRP A 68 -6.39 -9.38 0.19
CA TRP A 68 -6.13 -9.71 1.59
C TRP A 68 -6.43 -11.17 1.93
N LYS A 69 -7.51 -11.73 1.39
CA LYS A 69 -7.83 -13.15 1.55
C LYS A 69 -6.77 -14.06 0.94
N LEU A 70 -6.17 -13.68 -0.20
CA LEU A 70 -5.00 -14.37 -0.76
C LEU A 70 -3.80 -14.36 0.19
N ALA A 71 -3.64 -13.30 0.98
CA ALA A 71 -2.62 -13.18 2.02
C ALA A 71 -2.99 -13.87 3.34
N GLY A 72 -4.13 -14.56 3.39
CA GLY A 72 -4.64 -15.21 4.60
C GLY A 72 -5.21 -14.25 5.66
N ARG A 73 -5.55 -13.01 5.28
CA ARG A 73 -6.14 -12.01 6.17
C ARG A 73 -7.59 -11.74 5.81
N THR A 74 -8.42 -11.58 6.84
CA THR A 74 -9.82 -11.21 6.71
C THR A 74 -10.12 -10.00 7.59
N GLY A 75 -11.09 -9.19 7.18
CA GLY A 75 -11.56 -8.05 7.97
C GLY A 75 -10.59 -6.86 8.05
N TYR A 76 -9.62 -6.78 7.13
CA TYR A 76 -8.74 -5.64 6.98
C TYR A 76 -8.88 -5.06 5.57
N GLU A 77 -9.15 -3.79 5.47
CA GLU A 77 -9.26 -3.08 4.19
C GLU A 77 -8.10 -2.11 3.97
N GLY A 78 -7.93 -1.20 4.87
CA GLY A 78 -6.94 -0.14 4.84
C GLY A 78 -7.27 0.94 5.87
N PHE A 79 -6.61 2.08 5.78
CA PHE A 79 -6.92 3.22 6.63
C PHE A 79 -6.84 4.54 5.85
N ASP A 80 -7.61 5.52 6.31
CA ASP A 80 -7.56 6.88 5.79
C ASP A 80 -6.36 7.64 6.41
N PRO A 81 -5.34 7.98 5.62
CA PRO A 81 -4.18 8.67 6.14
C PRO A 81 -4.48 10.09 6.62
N SER A 82 -5.55 10.73 6.12
CA SER A 82 -5.96 12.07 6.53
C SER A 82 -6.47 12.11 7.97
N LYS A 83 -7.03 11.00 8.46
CA LYS A 83 -7.56 10.84 9.82
C LYS A 83 -6.50 10.45 10.86
N SER A 84 -5.24 10.33 10.43
CA SER A 84 -4.14 9.89 11.30
C SER A 84 -3.08 10.98 11.46
N THR A 85 -2.46 11.05 12.63
CA THR A 85 -1.28 11.89 12.83
C THR A 85 -0.06 11.28 12.12
N LEU A 86 0.94 12.09 11.77
CA LEU A 86 2.19 11.61 11.18
C LEU A 86 2.85 10.50 12.02
N SER A 87 2.86 10.66 13.35
CA SER A 87 3.40 9.64 14.26
C SER A 87 2.55 8.36 14.27
N GLY A 88 1.23 8.46 14.17
CA GLY A 88 0.32 7.32 14.06
C GLY A 88 0.53 6.56 12.76
N ARG A 89 0.61 7.28 11.63
CA ARG A 89 0.92 6.68 10.33
C ARG A 89 2.25 5.95 10.33
N SER A 90 3.31 6.60 10.83
CA SER A 90 4.64 6.01 10.90
C SER A 90 4.67 4.72 11.73
N ARG A 91 3.92 4.66 12.84
CA ARG A 91 3.79 3.44 13.65
C ARG A 91 3.04 2.33 12.91
N ASN A 92 1.92 2.66 12.27
CA ASN A 92 1.16 1.70 11.47
C ASN A 92 2.02 1.10 10.37
N MET A 93 2.80 1.94 9.68
CA MET A 93 3.71 1.51 8.61
C MET A 93 4.82 0.59 9.13
N ALA A 94 5.38 0.87 10.30
CA ALA A 94 6.42 0.04 10.90
C ALA A 94 5.90 -1.33 11.38
N GLN A 95 4.61 -1.43 11.74
CA GLN A 95 4.00 -2.67 12.26
C GLN A 95 3.62 -3.68 11.17
N ILE A 96 3.44 -3.25 9.93
CA ILE A 96 2.87 -4.08 8.86
C ILE A 96 3.87 -5.13 8.34
N GLY A 97 5.16 -4.95 8.57
CA GLY A 97 6.18 -5.88 8.08
C GLY A 97 6.23 -5.88 6.55
N ASN A 98 6.27 -7.07 5.93
CA ASN A 98 6.36 -7.25 4.48
C ASN A 98 4.99 -7.25 3.76
N LEU A 99 3.93 -6.77 4.39
CA LEU A 99 2.60 -6.72 3.78
C LEU A 99 2.36 -5.34 3.15
N PRO A 100 1.45 -5.24 2.17
CA PRO A 100 1.02 -3.96 1.65
C PRO A 100 0.35 -3.10 2.73
N ILE A 101 0.56 -1.79 2.66
CA ILE A 101 -0.26 -0.81 3.35
C ILE A 101 -1.27 -0.29 2.34
N VAL A 102 -2.54 -0.33 2.69
CA VAL A 102 -3.60 0.21 1.85
C VAL A 102 -4.04 1.55 2.43
N LEU A 103 -3.79 2.62 1.69
CA LEU A 103 -4.28 3.96 1.98
C LEU A 103 -5.59 4.14 1.23
N MET A 104 -6.68 4.35 1.95
CA MET A 104 -8.01 4.53 1.37
C MET A 104 -8.47 5.96 1.59
N GLU A 105 -9.03 6.55 0.55
CA GLU A 105 -9.75 7.81 0.73
C GLU A 105 -11.05 7.52 1.50
N GLY A 106 -11.20 8.13 2.68
CA GLY A 106 -12.45 8.08 3.42
C GLY A 106 -13.54 8.89 2.70
N ASP A 107 -14.79 8.47 2.85
CA ASP A 107 -15.93 9.26 2.42
C ASP A 107 -15.82 10.66 3.00
N ARG A 108 -15.75 11.65 2.14
CA ARG A 108 -15.68 13.06 2.52
C ARG A 108 -17.07 13.64 2.41
N ASP A 109 -17.61 14.09 3.53
CA ASP A 109 -18.71 15.05 3.49
C ASP A 109 -18.23 16.33 2.78
N GLU A 110 -18.96 16.77 1.78
CA GLU A 110 -18.74 18.02 1.06
C GLU A 110 -18.88 19.20 2.05
N GLY A 111 -17.84 19.57 2.70
CA GLY A 111 -17.83 20.61 3.75
C GLY A 111 -16.79 20.39 4.83
N SER A 112 -16.18 19.25 4.86
CA SER A 112 -15.08 18.96 5.78
C SER A 112 -13.80 19.70 5.33
N HIS A 113 -13.35 20.66 6.15
CA HIS A 113 -12.03 21.28 6.05
C HIS A 113 -10.90 20.30 6.47
N ALA A 114 -11.12 18.99 6.35
CA ALA A 114 -10.11 17.99 6.65
C ALA A 114 -8.88 18.20 5.75
N LYS A 115 -7.73 18.31 6.38
CA LYS A 115 -6.46 18.48 5.70
C LYS A 115 -6.25 17.32 4.73
N LYS A 116 -6.06 17.61 3.44
CA LYS A 116 -5.71 16.58 2.45
C LYS A 116 -4.42 15.89 2.86
N PHE A 117 -4.34 14.59 2.63
CA PHE A 117 -3.09 13.87 2.84
C PHE A 117 -2.06 14.33 1.81
N ASP A 118 -0.85 14.60 2.29
CA ASP A 118 0.27 14.93 1.44
C ASP A 118 0.99 13.65 1.01
N PHE A 119 0.78 13.23 -0.24
CA PHE A 119 1.41 12.03 -0.79
C PHE A 119 2.93 12.14 -0.88
N ASP A 120 3.51 13.34 -0.82
CA ASP A 120 4.95 13.54 -0.78
C ASP A 120 5.60 12.92 0.47
N GLU A 121 4.82 12.69 1.54
CA GLU A 121 5.28 11.94 2.71
C GLU A 121 5.68 10.49 2.38
N LEU A 122 5.20 9.93 1.26
CA LEU A 122 5.49 8.55 0.85
C LEU A 122 6.84 8.39 0.13
N LYS A 123 7.50 9.48 -0.27
CA LYS A 123 8.72 9.43 -1.10
C LYS A 123 9.79 8.49 -0.56
N SER A 124 10.00 8.49 0.76
CA SER A 124 11.02 7.66 1.40
C SER A 124 10.68 6.17 1.38
N LEU A 125 9.39 5.82 1.37
CA LEU A 125 8.90 4.44 1.41
C LEU A 125 9.24 3.65 0.15
N TYR A 126 9.37 4.33 -0.98
CA TYR A 126 9.77 3.73 -2.26
C TYR A 126 11.11 2.98 -2.15
N ASN A 127 12.06 3.56 -1.43
CA ASN A 127 13.37 2.96 -1.18
C ASN A 127 13.44 2.16 0.14
N GLY A 128 12.32 1.90 0.80
CA GLY A 128 12.27 1.17 2.07
C GLY A 128 12.76 1.95 3.29
N ARG A 129 12.82 3.28 3.19
CA ARG A 129 13.18 4.16 4.31
C ARG A 129 11.96 4.53 5.12
N SER A 130 12.18 4.86 6.38
CA SER A 130 11.11 5.39 7.24
C SER A 130 10.56 6.72 6.72
N PRO A 131 9.27 7.00 6.87
CA PRO A 131 8.72 8.33 6.62
C PRO A 131 9.21 9.36 7.66
N ARG A 132 9.81 8.90 8.77
CA ARG A 132 10.26 9.75 9.86
C ARG A 132 11.40 9.14 10.66
N ALA A 133 12.44 9.94 10.92
CA ALA A 133 13.43 9.65 11.94
C ALA A 133 12.84 9.90 13.33
N ILE A 134 13.15 9.03 14.28
CA ILE A 134 12.72 9.11 15.69
C ILE A 134 13.95 9.37 16.54
N GLY A 135 13.95 10.48 17.31
CA GLY A 135 15.01 10.74 18.27
C GLY A 135 15.06 9.66 19.36
N ILE A 136 16.24 9.15 19.66
CA ILE A 136 16.44 8.18 20.74
C ILE A 136 16.55 8.94 22.06
N LYS A 137 15.66 8.62 23.00
CA LYS A 137 15.64 9.26 24.32
C LYS A 137 16.94 8.87 25.08
N ASN A 138 17.69 9.87 25.51
CA ASN A 138 18.96 9.74 26.28
C ASN A 138 20.23 9.39 25.47
N SER A 139 20.24 9.49 24.13
CA SER A 139 21.43 9.20 23.32
C SER A 139 22.01 10.41 22.57
N GLY A 140 21.81 11.63 23.10
CA GLY A 140 22.32 12.85 22.46
C GLY A 140 21.61 13.17 21.15
N ASN A 141 22.33 13.23 20.03
CA ASN A 141 21.79 13.55 18.70
C ASN A 141 21.44 12.31 17.85
N GLU A 142 21.39 11.13 18.44
CA GLU A 142 21.13 9.90 17.70
C GLU A 142 19.64 9.79 17.31
N THR A 143 19.39 9.37 16.07
CA THR A 143 18.07 9.12 15.54
C THR A 143 17.95 7.67 15.10
N TYR A 144 16.77 7.10 15.29
CA TYR A 144 16.42 5.78 14.80
C TYR A 144 15.42 5.90 13.65
N GLU A 145 15.73 5.31 12.52
CA GLU A 145 14.85 5.20 11.36
C GLU A 145 14.44 3.74 11.17
N PRO A 146 13.26 3.32 11.65
CA PRO A 146 12.81 1.96 11.42
C PRO A 146 12.64 1.72 9.92
N PRO A 147 13.22 0.64 9.34
CA PRO A 147 13.07 0.37 7.92
C PRO A 147 11.61 0.10 7.56
N PHE A 148 11.17 0.63 6.43
CA PHE A 148 9.89 0.29 5.83
C PHE A 148 10.05 -0.95 4.95
N ARG A 149 9.48 -2.07 5.38
CA ARG A 149 9.61 -3.36 4.69
C ARG A 149 8.44 -3.66 3.75
N GLY A 150 7.31 -3.01 3.95
CA GLY A 150 6.10 -3.21 3.17
C GLY A 150 6.09 -2.50 1.82
N THR A 151 4.93 -2.42 1.23
CA THR A 151 4.62 -1.67 0.01
C THR A 151 3.42 -0.78 0.24
N VAL A 152 3.14 0.13 -0.68
CA VAL A 152 2.00 1.05 -0.58
C VAL A 152 1.03 0.80 -1.72
N VAL A 153 -0.23 0.64 -1.36
CA VAL A 153 -1.39 0.64 -2.27
C VAL A 153 -2.23 1.85 -1.92
N ILE A 154 -2.62 2.62 -2.92
CA ILE A 154 -3.46 3.80 -2.77
C ILE A 154 -4.77 3.51 -3.48
N ALA A 155 -5.89 3.54 -2.75
CA ALA A 155 -7.21 3.28 -3.31
C ALA A 155 -8.10 4.50 -3.10
N GLN A 156 -8.51 5.12 -4.20
CA GLN A 156 -9.29 6.36 -4.17
C GLN A 156 -10.19 6.52 -5.39
N ASN A 157 -11.06 7.53 -5.35
CA ASN A 157 -12.04 7.77 -6.41
C ASN A 157 -11.46 8.58 -7.57
N ALA A 158 -10.40 9.35 -7.35
CA ALA A 158 -9.69 10.14 -8.35
C ALA A 158 -8.19 9.82 -8.31
N GLU A 159 -7.48 10.12 -9.38
CA GLU A 159 -6.02 9.93 -9.46
C GLU A 159 -5.28 10.73 -8.38
N VAL A 160 -4.14 10.20 -7.94
CA VAL A 160 -3.27 10.85 -6.95
C VAL A 160 -2.83 12.22 -7.48
N ASN A 161 -3.05 13.24 -6.68
CA ASN A 161 -2.50 14.57 -6.91
C ASN A 161 -1.28 14.76 -6.01
N ALA A 162 -0.11 14.64 -6.59
CA ALA A 162 1.18 14.72 -5.90
C ALA A 162 2.24 15.36 -6.80
N SER A 163 3.46 15.52 -6.29
CA SER A 163 4.59 15.96 -7.13
C SER A 163 4.96 14.89 -8.17
N ASP A 164 5.55 15.30 -9.28
CA ASP A 164 6.03 14.39 -10.34
C ASP A 164 6.90 13.27 -9.78
N ALA A 165 7.73 13.59 -8.79
CA ALA A 165 8.58 12.64 -8.12
C ALA A 165 7.82 11.51 -7.40
N VAL A 166 6.57 11.70 -7.02
CA VAL A 166 5.69 10.65 -6.49
C VAL A 166 4.98 9.93 -7.62
N LEU A 167 4.46 10.69 -8.60
CA LEU A 167 3.71 10.13 -9.73
C LEU A 167 4.55 9.13 -10.54
N GLU A 168 5.83 9.42 -10.79
CA GLU A 168 6.76 8.50 -11.45
C GLU A 168 7.04 7.18 -10.70
N ARG A 169 6.62 7.10 -9.44
CA ARG A 169 6.76 5.91 -8.59
C ARG A 169 5.49 5.07 -8.50
N ILE A 170 4.44 5.48 -9.16
CA ILE A 170 3.12 4.85 -9.11
C ILE A 170 2.88 4.00 -10.37
N ILE A 171 2.36 2.82 -10.17
CA ILE A 171 1.73 1.99 -11.21
C ILE A 171 0.24 2.35 -11.22
N HIS A 172 -0.26 2.88 -12.33
CA HIS A 172 -1.64 3.31 -12.55
C HIS A 172 -2.49 2.25 -13.26
#